data_6591f9d035419356569bec13ec4b4fca
#
_entry.id   6591f9d035419356569bec13ec4b4fca
#
_cell.length_a   1.000
_cell.length_b   1.000
_cell.length_c   1.000
_cell.angle_alpha   90.00
_cell.angle_beta   90.00
_cell.angle_gamma   90.00
#
_symmetry.space_group_name_H-M   'P 1'
#
loop_
_entity.id
_entity.type
_entity.pdbx_description
1 polymer ?
#
loop_
_entity_poly.entity_id
_entity_poly.type
_entity_poly.pdbx_seq_one_letter_code
_entity_poly.pdbx_strand_id
1 'polypeptide(L)'
;KKWTEIVFLCIGSDRVTGDCLGPYIGHLLTPHETGHIFVYGTLSCPVHALNLEKTSSLIKRFHPHALIIAIDASLGQKKHLGYVTIGNGALYPGAGVQKNLPPVGDIHITGIVNTAGIMEHLTLQTTRLSTVVTLADAIAGGILKILPAEADLPPTDYAKSLICV
;
A
#
# COMPACT_ATOMS: atom_id res chain seq x y z
N LYS A 1 -3.87 21.29 6.70
CA LYS A 1 -3.29 21.08 5.36
C LYS A 1 -4.45 20.77 4.43
N LYS A 2 -4.57 21.48 3.30
CA LYS A 2 -5.58 21.20 2.28
C LYS A 2 -4.93 20.24 1.27
N TRP A 3 -5.40 19.02 1.20
CA TRP A 3 -4.96 18.06 0.19
C TRP A 3 -5.76 18.25 -1.10
N THR A 4 -5.11 18.12 -2.23
CA THR A 4 -5.70 18.20 -3.57
C THR A 4 -5.58 16.89 -4.33
N GLU A 5 -4.79 15.98 -3.81
CA GLU A 5 -4.50 14.67 -4.40
C GLU A 5 -4.52 13.58 -3.32
N ILE A 6 -4.76 12.35 -3.73
CA ILE A 6 -4.62 11.16 -2.90
C ILE A 6 -3.57 10.26 -3.57
N VAL A 7 -2.60 9.82 -2.80
CA VAL A 7 -1.61 8.83 -3.22
C VAL A 7 -1.75 7.59 -2.37
N PHE A 8 -2.04 6.45 -2.99
CA PHE A 8 -1.95 5.14 -2.37
C PHE A 8 -0.53 4.61 -2.57
N LEU A 9 0.21 4.48 -1.47
CA LEU A 9 1.54 3.88 -1.43
C LEU A 9 1.41 2.45 -0.90
N CYS A 10 1.31 1.50 -1.81
CA CYS A 10 1.11 0.08 -1.53
C CYS A 10 2.48 -0.60 -1.42
N ILE A 11 2.84 -1.02 -0.21
CA ILE A 11 4.18 -1.52 0.12
C ILE A 11 4.15 -3.04 0.17
N GLY A 12 5.22 -3.67 -0.32
CA GLY A 12 5.42 -5.11 -0.27
C GLY A 12 6.08 -5.66 -1.53
N SER A 13 6.08 -6.99 -1.67
CA SER A 13 6.71 -7.71 -2.77
C SER A 13 5.81 -8.80 -3.31
N ASP A 14 5.72 -8.91 -4.63
CA ASP A 14 5.03 -9.99 -5.35
C ASP A 14 5.72 -11.36 -5.20
N ARG A 15 6.97 -11.39 -4.70
CA ARG A 15 7.80 -12.61 -4.52
C ARG A 15 7.52 -13.36 -3.23
N VAL A 16 6.77 -12.78 -2.30
CA VAL A 16 6.48 -13.33 -0.97
C VAL A 16 4.99 -13.23 -0.72
N THR A 17 4.30 -14.36 -0.56
CA THR A 17 2.84 -14.41 -0.52
C THR A 17 2.23 -13.45 0.51
N GLY A 18 2.71 -13.45 1.76
CA GLY A 18 2.18 -12.56 2.79
C GLY A 18 2.46 -11.09 2.53
N ASP A 19 3.61 -10.80 1.91
CA ASP A 19 4.07 -9.45 1.60
C ASP A 19 3.41 -8.87 0.33
N CYS A 20 2.69 -9.70 -0.43
CA CYS A 20 2.06 -9.25 -1.67
C CYS A 20 0.72 -8.51 -1.44
N LEU A 21 0.27 -8.34 -0.19
CA LEU A 21 -0.99 -7.64 0.12
C LEU A 21 -1.01 -6.22 -0.47
N GLY A 22 0.01 -5.41 -0.17
CA GLY A 22 0.11 -4.05 -0.71
C GLY A 22 0.11 -4.03 -2.24
N PRO A 23 1.04 -4.70 -2.92
CA PRO A 23 1.08 -4.78 -4.38
C PRO A 23 -0.22 -5.28 -5.03
N TYR A 24 -0.91 -6.21 -4.41
CA TYR A 24 -2.19 -6.70 -4.94
C TYR A 24 -3.31 -5.66 -4.78
N ILE A 25 -3.38 -4.95 -3.64
CA ILE A 25 -4.29 -3.81 -3.49
C ILE A 25 -3.98 -2.73 -4.53
N GLY A 26 -2.70 -2.40 -4.73
CA GLY A 26 -2.28 -1.45 -5.75
C GLY A 26 -2.73 -1.86 -7.16
N HIS A 27 -2.63 -3.16 -7.49
CA HIS A 27 -3.16 -3.70 -8.74
C HIS A 27 -4.68 -3.49 -8.88
N LEU A 28 -5.45 -3.73 -7.81
CA LEU A 28 -6.90 -3.53 -7.82
C LEU A 28 -7.31 -2.06 -7.93
N LEU A 29 -6.51 -1.14 -7.38
CA LEU A 29 -6.79 0.30 -7.40
C LEU A 29 -6.34 0.99 -8.70
N THR A 30 -5.36 0.45 -9.43
CA THR A 30 -4.80 1.06 -10.65
C THR A 30 -5.87 1.42 -11.71
N PRO A 31 -6.91 0.60 -11.98
CA PRO A 31 -7.96 0.99 -12.93
C PRO A 31 -8.76 2.24 -12.54
N HIS A 32 -8.65 2.67 -11.28
CA HIS A 32 -9.37 3.81 -10.70
C HIS A 32 -8.48 5.03 -10.49
N GLU A 33 -7.27 5.04 -11.04
CA GLU A 33 -6.43 6.23 -11.06
C GLU A 33 -7.08 7.34 -11.89
N THR A 34 -6.95 8.56 -11.37
CA THR A 34 -7.45 9.79 -12.01
C THR A 34 -6.35 10.84 -11.91
N GLY A 35 -6.61 12.06 -12.42
CA GLY A 35 -5.66 13.16 -12.21
C GLY A 35 -5.47 13.61 -10.77
N HIS A 36 -6.22 13.07 -9.83
CA HIS A 36 -6.13 13.38 -8.39
C HIS A 36 -5.90 12.14 -7.51
N ILE A 37 -5.95 10.96 -8.11
CA ILE A 37 -5.76 9.67 -7.42
C ILE A 37 -4.65 8.92 -8.12
N PHE A 38 -3.59 8.60 -7.37
CA PHE A 38 -2.39 7.95 -7.86
C PHE A 38 -2.08 6.70 -7.03
N VAL A 39 -1.57 5.66 -7.70
CA VAL A 39 -1.23 4.39 -7.07
C VAL A 39 0.24 4.06 -7.34
N TYR A 40 1.00 3.84 -6.26
CA TYR A 40 2.38 3.39 -6.29
C TYR A 40 2.49 2.05 -5.58
N GLY A 41 3.18 1.09 -6.19
CA GLY A 41 3.32 -0.26 -5.67
C GLY A 41 2.20 -1.17 -6.16
N THR A 42 2.39 -1.74 -7.36
CA THR A 42 1.48 -2.73 -7.96
C THR A 42 2.19 -4.08 -8.08
N LEU A 43 1.48 -5.13 -8.51
CA LEU A 43 2.09 -6.44 -8.77
C LEU A 43 3.20 -6.37 -9.83
N SER A 44 3.00 -5.56 -10.87
CA SER A 44 4.00 -5.38 -11.95
C SER A 44 5.11 -4.40 -11.61
N CYS A 45 4.89 -3.54 -10.63
CA CYS A 45 5.81 -2.50 -10.19
C CYS A 45 5.78 -2.33 -8.66
N PRO A 46 6.25 -3.31 -7.89
CA PRO A 46 6.13 -3.29 -6.44
C PRO A 46 7.05 -2.24 -5.79
N VAL A 47 6.56 -1.64 -4.71
CA VAL A 47 7.35 -0.78 -3.82
C VAL A 47 7.67 -1.56 -2.56
N HIS A 48 8.95 -1.87 -2.38
CA HIS A 48 9.47 -2.71 -1.31
C HIS A 48 10.65 -2.04 -0.60
N ALA A 49 11.20 -2.68 0.41
CA ALA A 49 12.26 -2.12 1.26
C ALA A 49 13.47 -1.52 0.49
N LEU A 50 13.80 -2.03 -0.69
CA LEU A 50 14.97 -1.57 -1.44
C LEU A 50 14.73 -0.28 -2.24
N ASN A 51 13.48 0.01 -2.62
CA ASN A 51 13.14 1.19 -3.43
C ASN A 51 12.18 2.16 -2.72
N LEU A 52 11.68 1.83 -1.52
CA LEU A 52 10.70 2.63 -0.78
C LEU A 52 11.16 4.07 -0.54
N GLU A 53 12.41 4.27 -0.12
CA GLU A 53 12.95 5.61 0.17
C GLU A 53 12.99 6.48 -1.09
N LYS A 54 13.48 5.91 -2.20
CA LYS A 54 13.50 6.58 -3.50
C LYS A 54 12.09 6.92 -3.96
N THR A 55 11.17 5.95 -3.89
CA THR A 55 9.78 6.13 -4.30
C THR A 55 9.08 7.18 -3.44
N SER A 56 9.25 7.13 -2.11
CA SER A 56 8.68 8.13 -1.19
C SER A 56 9.19 9.55 -1.48
N SER A 57 10.47 9.68 -1.81
CA SER A 57 11.07 10.97 -2.20
C SER A 57 10.49 11.50 -3.50
N LEU A 58 10.28 10.62 -4.48
CA LEU A 58 9.63 10.97 -5.75
C LEU A 58 8.16 11.38 -5.54
N ILE A 59 7.40 10.64 -4.74
CA ILE A 59 6.01 10.98 -4.41
C ILE A 59 5.94 12.39 -3.80
N LYS A 60 6.77 12.69 -2.80
CA LYS A 60 6.82 14.02 -2.16
C LYS A 60 7.17 15.15 -3.14
N ARG A 61 8.00 14.85 -4.15
CA ARG A 61 8.39 15.82 -5.18
C ARG A 61 7.30 16.06 -6.21
N PHE A 62 6.62 15.01 -6.68
CA PHE A 62 5.60 15.11 -7.74
C PHE A 62 4.21 15.41 -7.19
N HIS A 63 3.94 15.03 -5.93
CA HIS A 63 2.65 15.18 -5.25
C HIS A 63 2.79 15.95 -3.93
N PRO A 64 3.27 17.22 -3.95
CA PRO A 64 3.58 17.97 -2.73
C PRO A 64 2.34 18.29 -1.87
N HIS A 65 1.15 18.19 -2.46
CA HIS A 65 -0.13 18.44 -1.81
C HIS A 65 -1.00 17.19 -1.66
N ALA A 66 -0.43 16.00 -1.80
CA ALA A 66 -1.16 14.76 -1.65
C ALA A 66 -1.39 14.39 -0.17
N LEU A 67 -2.51 13.71 0.06
CA LEU A 67 -2.70 12.82 1.21
C LEU A 67 -2.11 11.47 0.84
N ILE A 68 -1.05 11.06 1.53
CA ILE A 68 -0.38 9.78 1.27
C ILE A 68 -0.97 8.73 2.22
N ILE A 69 -1.60 7.71 1.67
CA ILE A 69 -2.15 6.56 2.38
C ILE A 69 -1.22 5.38 2.14
N ALA A 70 -0.45 5.01 3.18
CA ALA A 70 0.44 3.86 3.11
C ALA A 70 -0.31 2.56 3.41
N ILE A 71 -0.12 1.53 2.58
CA ILE A 71 -0.80 0.24 2.71
C ILE A 71 0.26 -0.86 2.74
N ASP A 72 0.19 -1.74 3.75
CA ASP A 72 1.19 -2.81 3.94
C ASP A 72 0.57 -4.05 4.59
N ALA A 73 1.24 -5.17 4.48
CA ALA A 73 0.96 -6.36 5.26
C ALA A 73 1.52 -6.22 6.67
N SER A 74 0.89 -6.83 7.64
CA SER A 74 1.42 -6.94 8.99
C SER A 74 1.24 -8.34 9.56
N LEU A 75 2.08 -8.67 10.54
CA LEU A 75 1.94 -9.83 11.38
C LEU A 75 1.37 -9.42 12.72
N GLY A 76 0.53 -10.25 13.31
CA GLY A 76 -0.14 -9.91 14.56
C GLY A 76 -0.43 -11.11 15.46
N GLN A 77 -1.26 -10.94 16.47
CA GLN A 77 -1.70 -12.04 17.30
C GLN A 77 -2.67 -12.94 16.52
N LYS A 78 -2.68 -14.25 16.81
CA LYS A 78 -3.53 -15.24 16.14
C LYS A 78 -5.02 -14.85 16.11
N LYS A 79 -5.51 -14.23 17.18
CA LYS A 79 -6.92 -13.76 17.28
C LYS A 79 -7.27 -12.60 16.36
N HIS A 80 -6.26 -11.92 15.81
CA HIS A 80 -6.44 -10.77 14.92
C HIS A 80 -6.13 -11.12 13.44
N LEU A 81 -5.86 -12.40 13.15
CA LEU A 81 -5.63 -12.83 11.77
C LEU A 81 -6.83 -12.47 10.90
N GLY A 82 -6.57 -11.83 9.75
CA GLY A 82 -7.61 -11.35 8.83
C GLY A 82 -8.23 -9.99 9.21
N TYR A 83 -7.73 -9.33 10.25
CA TYR A 83 -8.18 -7.97 10.60
C TYR A 83 -7.45 -6.93 9.76
N VAL A 84 -8.15 -5.82 9.53
CA VAL A 84 -7.61 -4.60 8.92
C VAL A 84 -7.47 -3.56 10.02
N THR A 85 -6.35 -2.87 10.07
CA THR A 85 -6.15 -1.72 10.95
C THR A 85 -5.99 -0.46 10.13
N ILE A 86 -6.56 0.64 10.61
CA ILE A 86 -6.43 1.97 10.02
C ILE A 86 -5.93 2.89 11.12
N GLY A 87 -4.86 3.61 10.85
CA GLY A 87 -4.27 4.53 11.81
C GLY A 87 -3.93 5.89 11.20
N ASN A 88 -4.03 6.92 12.02
CA ASN A 88 -3.56 8.26 11.69
C ASN A 88 -2.04 8.35 11.92
N GLY A 89 -1.33 8.97 11.00
CA GLY A 89 0.12 9.08 11.03
C GLY A 89 0.83 8.06 10.14
N ALA A 90 2.16 8.16 10.15
CA ALA A 90 3.01 7.36 9.27
C ALA A 90 3.03 5.88 9.64
N LEU A 91 3.13 5.05 8.61
CA LEU A 91 3.46 3.64 8.74
C LEU A 91 4.98 3.49 8.98
N TYR A 92 5.35 2.55 9.83
CA TYR A 92 6.74 2.10 10.02
C TYR A 92 6.90 0.73 9.37
N PRO A 93 7.32 0.65 8.10
CA PRO A 93 7.44 -0.62 7.39
C PRO A 93 8.60 -1.44 7.98
N GLY A 94 8.48 -2.76 8.02
CA GLY A 94 9.63 -3.55 8.45
C GLY A 94 9.36 -4.87 9.15
N ALA A 95 8.13 -5.33 9.17
CA ALA A 95 7.79 -6.63 9.78
C ALA A 95 8.47 -7.85 9.11
N GLY A 96 9.31 -7.71 8.15
CA GLY A 96 10.02 -8.82 7.49
C GLY A 96 11.44 -8.48 7.07
N VAL A 97 11.93 -7.30 7.43
CA VAL A 97 13.27 -6.85 7.04
C VAL A 97 13.96 -6.20 8.23
N GLN A 98 15.14 -6.68 8.58
CA GLN A 98 16.02 -6.10 9.61
C GLN A 98 16.59 -4.71 9.17
N LYS A 99 15.76 -3.85 8.55
CA LYS A 99 16.15 -2.50 8.15
C LYS A 99 15.24 -1.50 8.83
N ASN A 100 15.82 -0.49 9.45
CA ASN A 100 15.11 0.72 9.87
C ASN A 100 14.72 1.51 8.63
N LEU A 101 13.54 1.21 8.07
CA LEU A 101 12.98 1.96 6.97
C LEU A 101 12.37 3.27 7.48
N PRO A 102 12.46 4.36 6.71
CA PRO A 102 11.86 5.62 7.12
C PRO A 102 10.33 5.48 7.20
N PRO A 103 9.68 6.18 8.16
CA PRO A 103 8.23 6.22 8.24
C PRO A 103 7.63 6.89 7.01
N VAL A 104 6.52 6.34 6.50
CA VAL A 104 5.86 6.81 5.28
C VAL A 104 4.36 6.94 5.45
N GLY A 105 3.76 7.88 4.72
CA GLY A 105 2.33 8.16 4.72
C GLY A 105 1.88 9.17 5.77
N ASP A 106 0.69 9.73 5.55
CA ASP A 106 -0.05 10.57 6.50
C ASP A 106 -1.11 9.73 7.26
N ILE A 107 -1.62 8.68 6.60
CA ILE A 107 -2.52 7.65 7.12
C ILE A 107 -1.94 6.30 6.72
N HIS A 108 -2.21 5.28 7.51
CA HIS A 108 -1.84 3.92 7.15
C HIS A 108 -2.99 2.93 7.30
N ILE A 109 -2.96 1.93 6.43
CA ILE A 109 -3.86 0.77 6.44
C ILE A 109 -2.98 -0.48 6.46
N THR A 110 -3.20 -1.39 7.41
CA THR A 110 -2.49 -2.67 7.41
C THR A 110 -3.45 -3.84 7.49
N GLY A 111 -3.13 -4.92 6.77
CA GLY A 111 -3.84 -6.19 6.87
C GLY A 111 -3.01 -7.22 7.65
N ILE A 112 -3.59 -7.84 8.67
CA ILE A 112 -2.91 -8.87 9.46
C ILE A 112 -3.02 -10.21 8.73
N VAL A 113 -1.96 -10.53 7.98
CA VAL A 113 -1.93 -11.67 7.05
C VAL A 113 -1.52 -12.99 7.72
N ASN A 114 -0.75 -12.92 8.82
CA ASN A 114 -0.31 -14.10 9.57
C ASN A 114 0.10 -13.71 11.01
N THR A 115 0.50 -14.71 11.81
CA THR A 115 0.88 -14.51 13.20
C THR A 115 2.33 -14.01 13.30
N ALA A 116 2.56 -13.06 14.21
CA ALA A 116 3.91 -12.62 14.55
C ALA A 116 4.67 -13.74 15.30
N GLY A 117 5.98 -13.82 15.08
CA GLY A 117 6.83 -14.83 15.69
C GLY A 117 8.31 -14.55 15.43
N ILE A 118 9.17 -15.51 15.78
CA ILE A 118 10.64 -15.35 15.69
C ILE A 118 11.13 -15.34 14.23
N MET A 119 10.41 -15.98 13.31
CA MET A 119 10.80 -16.14 11.89
C MET A 119 9.81 -15.43 10.95
N GLU A 120 9.67 -14.12 11.09
CA GLU A 120 8.67 -13.33 10.37
C GLU A 120 8.76 -13.49 8.84
N HIS A 121 9.98 -13.53 8.28
CA HIS A 121 10.17 -13.73 6.84
C HIS A 121 9.61 -15.08 6.36
N LEU A 122 9.87 -16.17 7.10
CA LEU A 122 9.33 -17.49 6.79
C LEU A 122 7.80 -17.50 6.95
N THR A 123 7.29 -16.81 7.95
CA THR A 123 5.86 -16.67 8.21
C THR A 123 5.16 -15.97 7.03
N LEU A 124 5.75 -14.91 6.48
CA LEU A 124 5.23 -14.23 5.29
C LEU A 124 5.28 -15.15 4.05
N GLN A 125 6.36 -15.92 3.86
CA GLN A 125 6.46 -16.88 2.76
C GLN A 125 5.41 -17.98 2.82
N THR A 126 5.07 -18.46 4.01
CA THR A 126 4.11 -19.55 4.24
C THR A 126 2.67 -19.07 4.45
N THR A 127 2.42 -17.78 4.30
CA THR A 127 1.08 -17.20 4.39
C THR A 127 0.17 -17.75 3.29
N ARG A 128 -1.09 -18.01 3.63
CA ARG A 128 -2.08 -18.48 2.66
C ARG A 128 -2.46 -17.36 1.70
N LEU A 129 -2.35 -17.61 0.40
CA LEU A 129 -2.77 -16.65 -0.63
C LEU A 129 -4.24 -16.24 -0.47
N SER A 130 -5.13 -17.17 -0.11
CA SER A 130 -6.55 -16.86 0.13
C SER A 130 -6.76 -15.79 1.20
N THR A 131 -5.95 -15.79 2.27
CA THR A 131 -6.01 -14.74 3.31
C THR A 131 -5.63 -13.38 2.73
N VAL A 132 -4.56 -13.33 1.92
CA VAL A 132 -4.10 -12.10 1.27
C VAL A 132 -5.16 -11.57 0.30
N VAL A 133 -5.71 -12.43 -0.56
CA VAL A 133 -6.76 -12.06 -1.53
C VAL A 133 -7.99 -11.51 -0.81
N THR A 134 -8.50 -12.24 0.21
CA THR A 134 -9.69 -11.78 0.97
C THR A 134 -9.47 -10.42 1.62
N LEU A 135 -8.29 -10.19 2.23
CA LEU A 135 -7.95 -8.90 2.83
C LEU A 135 -7.81 -7.80 1.77
N ALA A 136 -7.16 -8.10 0.65
CA ALA A 136 -6.98 -7.14 -0.43
C ALA A 136 -8.32 -6.71 -1.03
N ASP A 137 -9.22 -7.65 -1.30
CA ASP A 137 -10.56 -7.36 -1.82
C ASP A 137 -11.37 -6.51 -0.84
N ALA A 138 -11.29 -6.81 0.46
CA ALA A 138 -11.97 -6.04 1.50
C ALA A 138 -11.41 -4.61 1.60
N ILE A 139 -10.09 -4.43 1.60
CA ILE A 139 -9.45 -3.12 1.70
C ILE A 139 -9.71 -2.30 0.43
N ALA A 140 -9.45 -2.86 -0.76
CA ALA A 140 -9.68 -2.18 -2.03
C ALA A 140 -11.15 -1.82 -2.22
N GLY A 141 -12.07 -2.76 -1.94
CA GLY A 141 -13.50 -2.52 -2.02
C GLY A 141 -13.99 -1.46 -1.04
N GLY A 142 -13.40 -1.38 0.16
CA GLY A 142 -13.65 -0.30 1.12
C GLY A 142 -13.18 1.07 0.61
N ILE A 143 -11.96 1.13 0.07
CA ILE A 143 -11.40 2.35 -0.52
C ILE A 143 -12.26 2.83 -1.68
N LEU A 144 -12.60 1.95 -2.63
CA LEU A 144 -13.38 2.32 -3.82
C LEU A 144 -14.78 2.88 -3.51
N LYS A 145 -15.37 2.50 -2.38
CA LYS A 145 -16.67 3.04 -1.95
C LYS A 145 -16.63 4.50 -1.50
N ILE A 146 -15.46 4.99 -1.10
CA ILE A 146 -15.29 6.36 -0.58
C ILE A 146 -14.58 7.27 -1.58
N LEU A 147 -14.03 6.73 -2.66
CA LEU A 147 -13.45 7.55 -3.71
C LEU A 147 -14.56 8.28 -4.48
N PRO A 148 -14.33 9.55 -4.87
CA PRO A 148 -15.28 10.28 -5.71
C PRO A 148 -15.45 9.57 -7.05
N ALA A 149 -16.68 9.64 -7.62
CA ALA A 149 -16.92 9.13 -8.96
C ALA A 149 -16.10 9.93 -9.99
N GLU A 150 -15.66 9.29 -11.09
CA GLU A 150 -14.86 9.94 -12.13
C GLU A 150 -15.50 11.23 -12.69
N ALA A 151 -16.84 11.34 -12.67
CA ALA A 151 -17.58 12.49 -13.14
C ALA A 151 -17.37 13.76 -12.28
N ASP A 152 -16.88 13.64 -11.06
CA ASP A 152 -16.73 14.75 -10.12
C ASP A 152 -15.32 15.36 -10.12
N LEU A 153 -14.41 14.86 -10.97
CA LEU A 153 -13.03 15.29 -11.01
C LEU A 153 -12.69 16.00 -12.33
N PRO A 154 -11.99 17.14 -12.30
CA PRO A 154 -11.57 17.82 -13.52
C PRO A 154 -10.58 16.94 -14.31
N PRO A 155 -10.60 16.99 -15.66
CA PRO A 155 -9.67 16.24 -16.49
C PRO A 155 -8.24 16.72 -16.24
N THR A 156 -7.31 15.81 -16.08
CA THR A 156 -5.89 16.10 -15.92
C THR A 156 -5.07 15.34 -16.94
N ASP A 157 -4.22 16.09 -17.66
CA ASP A 157 -3.19 15.58 -18.56
C ASP A 157 -1.92 15.21 -17.76
N TYR A 158 -1.86 14.01 -17.18
CA TYR A 158 -0.62 13.49 -16.61
C TYR A 158 -0.18 12.20 -17.30
N ALA A 159 0.99 12.28 -17.92
CA ALA A 159 1.65 11.15 -18.55
C ALA A 159 2.04 10.07 -17.54
N LYS A 160 1.42 8.90 -17.65
CA LYS A 160 1.64 7.68 -16.83
C LYS A 160 2.98 6.99 -17.13
N SER A 161 4.12 7.65 -17.22
CA SER A 161 5.27 6.92 -17.78
C SER A 161 6.59 6.97 -17.03
N LEU A 162 6.67 7.07 -15.72
CA LEU A 162 8.04 7.22 -15.17
C LEU A 162 8.44 6.51 -13.88
N ILE A 163 7.65 5.64 -13.25
CA ILE A 163 8.13 5.02 -12.01
C ILE A 163 7.87 3.50 -11.96
N CYS A 164 8.44 2.77 -12.89
CA CYS A 164 8.84 1.39 -12.73
C CYS A 164 10.35 1.33 -12.91
N VAL A 165 11.10 1.40 -11.82
CA VAL A 165 12.57 1.21 -11.82
C VAL A 165 12.95 0.19 -10.79
#